data_3da2892ac98167c1eb771411856a13ff
#
_entry.id   3da2892ac98167c1eb771411856a13ff
#
_cell.length_a   1.000
_cell.length_b   1.000
_cell.length_c   1.000
_cell.angle_alpha   90.00
_cell.angle_beta   90.00
_cell.angle_gamma   90.00
#
_symmetry.space_group_name_H-M   'P 1'
#
loop_
_entity.id
_entity.type
_entity.pdbx_description
1 polymer ?
#
loop_
_entity_poly.entity_id
_entity_poly.type
_entity_poly.pdbx_seq_one_letter_code
_entity_poly.pdbx_strand_id
1 'polypeptide(L)'
;MIALLGFALGVGLVLVAAPWVWPASQRRGSRDRHAGALAKHATGLLESAGYAHVAPRVLGSVMAACALVAAAAAWLVTTAGSLAALSAIAAAGAPVVWLRSRAARLMRVRRAMWPDVCDLLVGSVRAGLSLPDAVAVLGESAPSAVRPAFAQFDRDMRASGHFTSSLERLKQKLADPMADRIIETLRMAREVGGTELVPVLRSLSVSIRSDAALRGEVESKQSWTKGAALLGVVAPWAVLVVMSLRPEGAQAYASASGVTLILVGAVVSLVAYRIMLRVGRLPEPRRWFA
;
A
#
# COMPACT_ATOMS: atom_id res chain seq x y z
N MET A 1 -18.88 -31.05 19.59
CA MET A 1 -17.66 -30.32 19.27
C MET A 1 -17.39 -30.18 17.77
N ILE A 2 -17.38 -31.26 17.00
CA ILE A 2 -17.14 -31.25 15.54
C ILE A 2 -18.15 -30.36 14.78
N ALA A 3 -19.44 -30.41 15.16
CA ALA A 3 -20.50 -29.59 14.54
C ALA A 3 -20.32 -28.08 14.79
N LEU A 4 -19.88 -27.66 15.99
CA LEU A 4 -19.57 -26.27 16.30
C LEU A 4 -18.36 -25.75 15.50
N LEU A 5 -17.37 -26.56 15.28
CA LEU A 5 -16.20 -26.25 14.47
C LEU A 5 -16.53 -26.19 12.98
N GLY A 6 -17.36 -27.11 12.49
CA GLY A 6 -17.91 -27.06 11.13
C GLY A 6 -18.74 -25.81 10.89
N PHE A 7 -19.54 -25.40 11.87
CA PHE A 7 -20.33 -24.17 11.81
C PHE A 7 -19.43 -22.91 11.82
N ALA A 8 -18.41 -22.85 12.69
CA ALA A 8 -17.45 -21.74 12.73
C ALA A 8 -16.64 -21.64 11.44
N LEU A 9 -16.23 -22.76 10.85
CA LEU A 9 -15.52 -22.82 9.58
C LEU A 9 -16.46 -22.41 8.42
N GLY A 10 -17.72 -22.88 8.44
CA GLY A 10 -18.76 -22.50 7.48
C GLY A 10 -19.09 -21.02 7.54
N VAL A 11 -19.28 -20.46 8.73
CA VAL A 11 -19.52 -19.02 8.93
C VAL A 11 -18.29 -18.19 8.52
N GLY A 12 -17.08 -18.65 8.81
CA GLY A 12 -15.84 -18.02 8.36
C GLY A 12 -15.74 -17.99 6.84
N LEU A 13 -16.05 -19.08 6.16
CA LEU A 13 -16.05 -19.19 4.69
C LEU A 13 -17.14 -18.32 4.06
N VAL A 14 -18.34 -18.27 4.63
CA VAL A 14 -19.44 -17.39 4.20
C VAL A 14 -19.07 -15.92 4.40
N LEU A 15 -18.42 -15.56 5.50
CA LEU A 15 -17.95 -14.18 5.73
C LEU A 15 -16.82 -13.77 4.79
N VAL A 16 -15.94 -14.69 4.40
CA VAL A 16 -14.91 -14.45 3.37
C VAL A 16 -15.53 -14.33 1.98
N ALA A 17 -16.54 -15.12 1.68
CA ALA A 17 -17.25 -15.08 0.40
C ALA A 17 -18.30 -13.94 0.32
N ALA A 18 -18.81 -13.44 1.45
CA ALA A 18 -19.83 -12.40 1.52
C ALA A 18 -19.50 -11.12 0.72
N PRO A 19 -18.26 -10.61 0.68
CA PRO A 19 -17.90 -9.46 -0.17
C PRO A 19 -17.98 -9.75 -1.67
N TRP A 20 -17.89 -11.02 -2.07
CA TRP A 20 -17.96 -11.45 -3.47
C TRP A 20 -19.40 -11.72 -3.92
N VAL A 21 -20.24 -12.23 -3.02
CA VAL A 21 -21.62 -12.64 -3.31
C VAL A 21 -22.61 -11.50 -3.12
N TRP A 22 -22.31 -10.53 -2.24
CA TRP A 22 -23.16 -9.38 -1.99
C TRP A 22 -22.46 -8.09 -2.43
N PRO A 23 -22.67 -7.62 -3.67
CA PRO A 23 -22.22 -6.30 -4.07
C PRO A 23 -22.95 -5.27 -3.21
N ALA A 24 -22.22 -4.63 -2.30
CA ALA A 24 -22.76 -3.55 -1.46
C ALA A 24 -23.27 -2.44 -2.39
N SER A 25 -24.59 -2.37 -2.53
CA SER A 25 -25.28 -1.32 -3.28
C SER A 25 -24.76 0.04 -2.83
N GLN A 26 -24.33 0.83 -3.80
CA GLN A 26 -23.88 2.21 -3.69
C GLN A 26 -24.97 3.06 -3.01
N ARG A 27 -24.97 3.12 -1.69
CA ARG A 27 -25.54 4.24 -0.97
C ARG A 27 -24.38 5.14 -0.53
N ARG A 28 -23.94 6.00 -1.43
CA ARG A 28 -23.29 7.27 -1.11
C ARG A 28 -24.28 8.10 -0.29
N GLY A 29 -24.36 7.80 0.99
CA GLY A 29 -25.13 8.53 1.99
C GLY A 29 -24.18 9.25 2.92
N SER A 30 -24.13 10.51 2.79
CA SER A 30 -23.79 11.64 3.66
C SER A 30 -23.69 11.39 5.19
N ARG A 31 -23.09 10.29 5.67
CA ARG A 31 -23.11 9.95 7.11
C ARG A 31 -21.73 9.76 7.77
N ASP A 32 -20.64 10.19 7.11
CA ASP A 32 -19.30 9.95 7.62
C ASP A 32 -18.62 11.12 8.36
N ARG A 33 -19.40 12.03 8.97
CA ARG A 33 -18.82 13.09 9.82
C ARG A 33 -18.34 12.60 11.19
N HIS A 34 -18.62 11.36 11.57
CA HIS A 34 -18.21 10.75 12.86
C HIS A 34 -17.42 9.44 12.69
N ALA A 35 -16.84 9.20 11.52
CA ALA A 35 -15.94 8.06 11.36
C ALA A 35 -14.72 8.29 12.25
N GLY A 36 -14.55 7.45 13.28
CA GLY A 36 -13.41 7.53 14.20
C GLY A 36 -12.07 7.43 13.45
N ALA A 37 -10.99 7.85 14.09
CA ALA A 37 -9.64 7.87 13.51
C ALA A 37 -9.24 6.54 12.84
N LEU A 38 -9.73 5.42 13.35
CA LEU A 38 -9.52 4.07 12.79
C LEU A 38 -10.20 3.88 11.42
N ALA A 39 -11.42 4.38 11.24
CA ALA A 39 -12.12 4.28 9.97
C ALA A 39 -11.46 5.15 8.89
N LYS A 40 -10.97 6.33 9.25
CA LYS A 40 -10.19 7.20 8.35
C LYS A 40 -8.87 6.55 7.93
N HIS A 41 -8.19 5.87 8.85
CA HIS A 41 -6.97 5.10 8.51
C HIS A 41 -7.27 3.92 7.57
N ALA A 42 -8.37 3.20 7.82
CA ALA A 42 -8.78 2.08 6.97
C ALA A 42 -9.18 2.53 5.56
N THR A 43 -9.94 3.64 5.43
CA THR A 43 -10.27 4.22 4.11
C THR A 43 -9.03 4.67 3.36
N GLY A 44 -8.10 5.38 4.00
CA GLY A 44 -6.85 5.80 3.36
C GLY A 44 -5.98 4.63 2.90
N LEU A 45 -5.94 3.53 3.66
CA LEU A 45 -5.24 2.30 3.26
C LEU A 45 -5.92 1.61 2.06
N LEU A 46 -7.24 1.54 2.03
CA LEU A 46 -8.00 0.95 0.93
C LEU A 46 -7.84 1.79 -0.35
N GLU A 47 -7.92 3.10 -0.25
CA GLU A 47 -7.71 4.03 -1.38
C GLU A 47 -6.29 3.90 -1.94
N SER A 48 -5.27 3.90 -1.08
CA SER A 48 -3.86 3.74 -1.49
C SER A 48 -3.58 2.38 -2.12
N ALA A 49 -4.31 1.33 -1.72
CA ALA A 49 -4.23 -0.01 -2.30
C ALA A 49 -5.05 -0.21 -3.59
N GLY A 50 -5.76 0.84 -4.06
CA GLY A 50 -6.59 0.80 -5.26
C GLY A 50 -8.02 0.25 -5.05
N TYR A 51 -8.46 0.13 -3.81
CA TYR A 51 -9.79 -0.35 -3.42
C TYR A 51 -10.70 0.78 -2.90
N ALA A 52 -10.67 1.95 -3.54
CA ALA A 52 -11.46 3.12 -3.14
C ALA A 52 -12.99 2.86 -3.10
N HIS A 53 -13.46 1.82 -3.80
CA HIS A 53 -14.88 1.43 -3.84
C HIS A 53 -15.28 0.49 -2.70
N VAL A 54 -14.32 -0.02 -1.89
CA VAL A 54 -14.58 -0.98 -0.83
C VAL A 54 -14.81 -0.24 0.49
N ALA A 55 -15.92 -0.54 1.15
CA ALA A 55 -16.22 0.06 2.46
C ALA A 55 -15.25 -0.46 3.54
N PRO A 56 -14.81 0.38 4.50
CA PRO A 56 -13.89 -0.03 5.57
C PRO A 56 -14.46 -1.16 6.45
N ARG A 57 -15.77 -1.31 6.49
CA ARG A 57 -16.44 -2.43 7.19
C ARG A 57 -16.08 -3.79 6.59
N VAL A 58 -15.87 -3.86 5.28
CA VAL A 58 -15.45 -5.10 4.59
C VAL A 58 -14.05 -5.52 5.04
N LEU A 59 -13.14 -4.58 5.24
CA LEU A 59 -11.83 -4.88 5.80
C LEU A 59 -11.96 -5.48 7.21
N GLY A 60 -12.83 -4.91 8.05
CA GLY A 60 -13.10 -5.44 9.39
C GLY A 60 -13.69 -6.86 9.36
N SER A 61 -14.63 -7.14 8.45
CA SER A 61 -15.20 -8.49 8.31
C SER A 61 -14.18 -9.52 7.82
N VAL A 62 -13.30 -9.15 6.88
CA VAL A 62 -12.21 -10.02 6.41
C VAL A 62 -11.21 -10.31 7.53
N MET A 63 -10.83 -9.28 8.33
CA MET A 63 -9.96 -9.47 9.50
C MET A 63 -10.57 -10.43 10.52
N ALA A 64 -11.87 -10.27 10.83
CA ALA A 64 -12.59 -11.14 11.75
C ALA A 64 -12.70 -12.59 11.21
N ALA A 65 -12.97 -12.75 9.92
CA ALA A 65 -13.03 -14.07 9.29
C ALA A 65 -11.66 -14.76 9.31
N CYS A 66 -10.57 -14.08 8.96
CA CYS A 66 -9.21 -14.62 9.05
C CYS A 66 -8.86 -15.03 10.49
N ALA A 67 -9.23 -14.19 11.48
CA ALA A 67 -9.01 -14.49 12.90
C ALA A 67 -9.75 -15.76 13.33
N LEU A 68 -11.04 -15.88 12.98
CA LEU A 68 -11.87 -17.04 13.33
C LEU A 68 -11.34 -18.34 12.70
N VAL A 69 -11.01 -18.31 11.41
CA VAL A 69 -10.46 -19.48 10.71
C VAL A 69 -9.14 -19.92 11.33
N ALA A 70 -8.23 -18.98 11.62
CA ALA A 70 -6.94 -19.30 12.23
C ALA A 70 -7.10 -19.81 13.69
N ALA A 71 -8.02 -19.23 14.47
CA ALA A 71 -8.32 -19.70 15.80
C ALA A 71 -8.89 -21.11 15.80
N ALA A 72 -9.85 -21.39 14.91
CA ALA A 72 -10.46 -22.72 14.78
C ALA A 72 -9.42 -23.78 14.34
N ALA A 73 -8.59 -23.45 13.37
CA ALA A 73 -7.52 -24.33 12.91
C ALA A 73 -6.50 -24.62 14.03
N ALA A 74 -6.04 -23.59 14.74
CA ALA A 74 -5.10 -23.75 15.85
C ALA A 74 -5.71 -24.54 17.01
N TRP A 75 -6.99 -24.31 17.32
CA TRP A 75 -7.69 -25.08 18.34
C TRP A 75 -7.84 -26.56 17.99
N LEU A 76 -8.15 -26.87 16.71
CA LEU A 76 -8.24 -28.25 16.22
C LEU A 76 -6.92 -29.00 16.33
N VAL A 77 -5.81 -28.32 16.06
CA VAL A 77 -4.48 -28.93 16.02
C VAL A 77 -3.87 -29.05 17.41
N THR A 78 -4.01 -28.00 18.25
CA THR A 78 -3.23 -27.89 19.50
C THR A 78 -4.05 -28.04 20.77
N THR A 79 -5.39 -27.94 20.70
CA THR A 79 -6.33 -27.89 21.85
C THR A 79 -5.99 -26.81 22.90
N ALA A 80 -4.97 -26.01 22.67
CA ALA A 80 -4.49 -24.96 23.57
C ALA A 80 -5.12 -23.61 23.22
N GLY A 81 -5.95 -23.06 24.11
CA GLY A 81 -6.66 -21.78 23.90
C GLY A 81 -5.74 -20.57 23.71
N SER A 82 -4.57 -20.57 24.35
CA SER A 82 -3.56 -19.52 24.19
C SER A 82 -3.00 -19.44 22.77
N LEU A 83 -2.72 -20.57 22.14
CA LEU A 83 -2.26 -20.63 20.75
C LEU A 83 -3.34 -20.24 19.77
N ALA A 84 -4.59 -20.67 20.04
CA ALA A 84 -5.74 -20.25 19.21
C ALA A 84 -5.95 -18.73 19.26
N ALA A 85 -5.87 -18.11 20.44
CA ALA A 85 -5.99 -16.65 20.57
C ALA A 85 -4.86 -15.91 19.85
N LEU A 86 -3.64 -16.40 19.94
CA LEU A 86 -2.47 -15.80 19.30
C LEU A 86 -2.51 -15.91 17.79
N SER A 87 -2.90 -17.08 17.26
CA SER A 87 -3.10 -17.30 15.82
C SER A 87 -4.21 -16.39 15.27
N ALA A 88 -5.30 -16.18 16.02
CA ALA A 88 -6.36 -15.26 15.67
C ALA A 88 -5.85 -13.82 15.51
N ILE A 89 -5.07 -13.32 16.48
CA ILE A 89 -4.49 -11.97 16.44
C ILE A 89 -3.52 -11.81 15.27
N ALA A 90 -2.66 -12.80 15.04
CA ALA A 90 -1.72 -12.78 13.93
C ALA A 90 -2.44 -12.79 12.57
N ALA A 91 -3.45 -13.65 12.40
CA ALA A 91 -4.24 -13.74 11.17
C ALA A 91 -5.11 -12.51 10.93
N ALA A 92 -5.64 -11.86 11.97
CA ALA A 92 -6.34 -10.59 11.84
C ALA A 92 -5.45 -9.48 11.25
N GLY A 93 -4.15 -9.51 11.51
CA GLY A 93 -3.18 -8.56 10.94
C GLY A 93 -2.84 -8.80 9.46
N ALA A 94 -3.00 -10.02 8.96
CA ALA A 94 -2.57 -10.41 7.62
C ALA A 94 -3.20 -9.57 6.48
N PRO A 95 -4.52 -9.27 6.47
CA PRO A 95 -5.14 -8.42 5.44
C PRO A 95 -4.56 -6.99 5.43
N VAL A 96 -4.24 -6.44 6.59
CA VAL A 96 -3.65 -5.09 6.70
C VAL A 96 -2.23 -5.07 6.14
N VAL A 97 -1.42 -6.09 6.45
CA VAL A 97 -0.06 -6.23 5.92
C VAL A 97 -0.11 -6.40 4.40
N TRP A 98 -1.02 -7.21 3.88
CA TRP A 98 -1.21 -7.40 2.45
C TRP A 98 -1.63 -6.10 1.73
N LEU A 99 -2.60 -5.34 2.28
CA LEU A 99 -3.01 -4.05 1.73
C LEU A 99 -1.85 -3.05 1.70
N ARG A 100 -1.05 -2.98 2.77
CA ARG A 100 0.14 -2.12 2.82
C ARG A 100 1.17 -2.51 1.78
N SER A 101 1.43 -3.79 1.60
CA SER A 101 2.37 -4.28 0.59
C SER A 101 1.89 -3.97 -0.84
N ARG A 102 0.58 -4.11 -1.09
CA ARG A 102 -0.05 -3.75 -2.36
C ARG A 102 0.00 -2.24 -2.63
N ALA A 103 -0.34 -1.41 -1.64
CA ALA A 103 -0.23 0.05 -1.74
C ALA A 103 1.21 0.48 -2.08
N ALA A 104 2.20 -0.08 -1.38
CA ALA A 104 3.62 0.17 -1.66
C ALA A 104 4.01 -0.24 -3.09
N ARG A 105 3.51 -1.39 -3.58
CA ARG A 105 3.74 -1.83 -4.95
C ARG A 105 3.15 -0.87 -5.99
N LEU A 106 1.91 -0.42 -5.80
CA LEU A 106 1.26 0.54 -6.70
C LEU A 106 2.00 1.88 -6.73
N MET A 107 2.46 2.36 -5.58
CA MET A 107 3.27 3.59 -5.49
C MET A 107 4.60 3.44 -6.22
N ARG A 108 5.25 2.28 -6.17
CA ARG A 108 6.48 2.02 -6.94
C ARG A 108 6.24 2.06 -8.44
N VAL A 109 5.19 1.39 -8.90
CA VAL A 109 4.81 1.39 -10.32
C VAL A 109 4.53 2.82 -10.81
N ARG A 110 3.82 3.62 -10.01
CA ARG A 110 3.59 5.04 -10.32
C ARG A 110 4.89 5.83 -10.40
N ARG A 111 5.81 5.65 -9.46
CA ARG A 111 7.10 6.38 -9.47
C ARG A 111 7.98 5.98 -10.64
N ALA A 112 7.96 4.72 -11.04
CA ALA A 112 8.77 4.20 -12.15
C ALA A 112 8.39 4.77 -13.53
N MET A 113 7.19 5.35 -13.69
CA MET A 113 6.74 5.90 -14.97
C MET A 113 7.15 7.36 -15.21
N TRP A 114 7.56 8.10 -14.17
CA TRP A 114 7.88 9.53 -14.31
C TRP A 114 9.08 9.84 -15.20
N PRO A 115 10.17 9.04 -15.23
CA PRO A 115 11.24 9.22 -16.20
C PRO A 115 10.74 9.17 -17.64
N ASP A 116 9.83 8.23 -17.95
CA ASP A 116 9.29 8.09 -19.30
C ASP A 116 8.42 9.29 -19.69
N VAL A 117 7.65 9.84 -18.74
CA VAL A 117 6.88 11.08 -18.93
C VAL A 117 7.82 12.25 -19.24
N CYS A 118 8.94 12.37 -18.52
CA CYS A 118 9.94 13.41 -18.79
C CYS A 118 10.58 13.24 -20.17
N ASP A 119 10.91 12.02 -20.57
CA ASP A 119 11.52 11.74 -21.87
C ASP A 119 10.54 12.05 -23.03
N LEU A 120 9.25 11.74 -22.87
CA LEU A 120 8.21 12.09 -23.81
C LEU A 120 8.08 13.63 -23.94
N LEU A 121 8.10 14.36 -22.80
CA LEU A 121 8.12 15.83 -22.81
C LEU A 121 9.35 16.38 -23.55
N VAL A 122 10.53 15.87 -23.22
CA VAL A 122 11.78 16.26 -23.89
C VAL A 122 11.71 15.99 -25.39
N GLY A 123 11.18 14.84 -25.79
CA GLY A 123 10.98 14.47 -27.20
C GLY A 123 10.05 15.43 -27.92
N SER A 124 8.90 15.75 -27.32
CA SER A 124 7.88 16.66 -27.88
C SER A 124 8.43 18.09 -28.05
N VAL A 125 9.12 18.62 -27.04
CA VAL A 125 9.73 19.95 -27.11
C VAL A 125 10.85 20.00 -28.17
N ARG A 126 11.67 18.96 -28.29
CA ARG A 126 12.70 18.84 -29.34
C ARG A 126 12.12 18.75 -30.72
N ALA A 127 10.94 18.16 -30.88
CA ALA A 127 10.21 18.13 -32.14
C ALA A 127 9.60 19.49 -32.52
N GLY A 128 9.80 20.53 -31.70
CA GLY A 128 9.31 21.90 -31.95
C GLY A 128 7.91 22.18 -31.45
N LEU A 129 7.32 21.29 -30.67
CA LEU A 129 6.00 21.54 -30.06
C LEU A 129 6.12 22.64 -28.99
N SER A 130 5.09 23.48 -28.91
CA SER A 130 4.96 24.43 -27.82
C SER A 130 4.84 23.70 -26.47
N LEU A 131 5.18 24.36 -25.36
CA LEU A 131 5.09 23.74 -24.05
C LEU A 131 3.68 23.23 -23.70
N PRO A 132 2.59 24.00 -23.97
CA PRO A 132 1.23 23.49 -23.81
C PRO A 132 0.92 22.25 -24.63
N ASP A 133 1.35 22.25 -25.91
CA ASP A 133 1.10 21.13 -26.82
C ASP A 133 1.91 19.89 -26.41
N ALA A 134 3.17 20.06 -25.96
CA ALA A 134 4.00 18.98 -25.45
C ALA A 134 3.37 18.28 -24.24
N VAL A 135 2.71 19.04 -23.34
CA VAL A 135 1.98 18.47 -22.20
C VAL A 135 0.66 17.83 -22.66
N ALA A 136 -0.04 18.41 -23.65
CA ALA A 136 -1.29 17.88 -24.15
C ALA A 136 -1.12 16.52 -24.83
N VAL A 137 -0.04 16.33 -25.62
CA VAL A 137 0.31 15.06 -26.29
C VAL A 137 0.48 13.91 -25.29
N LEU A 138 0.84 14.18 -24.04
CA LEU A 138 0.89 13.16 -22.99
C LEU A 138 -0.47 12.56 -22.67
N GLY A 139 -1.58 13.23 -23.04
CA GLY A 139 -2.92 12.68 -22.94
C GLY A 139 -3.13 11.41 -23.79
N GLU A 140 -2.30 11.20 -24.81
CA GLU A 140 -2.34 10.03 -25.69
C GLU A 140 -1.11 9.11 -25.49
N SER A 141 0.08 9.69 -25.31
CA SER A 141 1.36 8.97 -25.31
C SER A 141 1.83 8.52 -23.93
N ALA A 142 1.37 9.14 -22.87
CA ALA A 142 1.80 8.80 -21.50
C ALA A 142 1.32 7.42 -21.05
N PRO A 143 1.96 6.81 -20.03
CA PRO A 143 1.51 5.57 -19.40
C PRO A 143 0.05 5.64 -18.95
N SER A 144 -0.70 4.54 -19.09
CA SER A 144 -2.15 4.46 -18.88
C SER A 144 -2.63 5.01 -17.54
N ALA A 145 -1.80 4.89 -16.50
CA ALA A 145 -2.15 5.34 -15.15
C ALA A 145 -2.24 6.87 -15.00
N VAL A 146 -1.50 7.65 -15.80
CA VAL A 146 -1.49 9.12 -15.75
C VAL A 146 -2.15 9.77 -16.96
N ARG A 147 -2.33 9.02 -18.04
CA ARG A 147 -2.96 9.49 -19.29
C ARG A 147 -4.29 10.23 -19.08
N PRO A 148 -5.24 9.75 -18.25
CA PRO A 148 -6.50 10.47 -18.03
C PRO A 148 -6.35 11.85 -17.41
N ALA A 149 -5.27 12.08 -16.63
CA ALA A 149 -4.98 13.38 -16.06
C ALA A 149 -4.47 14.36 -17.10
N PHE A 150 -3.57 13.92 -17.98
CA PHE A 150 -3.05 14.72 -19.09
C PHE A 150 -4.12 14.99 -20.17
N ALA A 151 -4.98 14.00 -20.46
CA ALA A 151 -6.12 14.20 -21.35
C ALA A 151 -7.14 15.24 -20.77
N GLN A 152 -7.26 15.33 -19.45
CA GLN A 152 -8.04 16.38 -18.83
C GLN A 152 -7.37 17.74 -18.96
N PHE A 153 -6.03 17.81 -18.81
CA PHE A 153 -5.27 19.02 -19.03
C PHE A 153 -5.48 19.56 -20.45
N ASP A 154 -5.44 18.71 -21.48
CA ASP A 154 -5.69 19.10 -22.87
C ASP A 154 -7.08 19.73 -23.03
N ARG A 155 -8.13 19.11 -22.47
CA ARG A 155 -9.48 19.69 -22.47
C ARG A 155 -9.56 21.03 -21.77
N ASP A 156 -8.95 21.12 -20.58
CA ASP A 156 -8.92 22.36 -19.80
C ASP A 156 -8.17 23.47 -20.53
N MET A 157 -7.09 23.12 -21.22
CA MET A 157 -6.27 24.05 -21.98
C MET A 157 -7.03 24.58 -23.20
N ARG A 158 -7.72 23.71 -23.95
CA ARG A 158 -8.57 24.11 -25.08
C ARG A 158 -9.75 24.97 -24.65
N ALA A 159 -10.32 24.71 -23.48
CA ALA A 159 -11.48 25.45 -22.97
C ALA A 159 -11.09 26.84 -22.41
N SER A 160 -9.95 26.98 -21.72
CA SER A 160 -9.60 28.19 -21.00
C SER A 160 -8.49 29.03 -21.65
N GLY A 161 -7.61 28.40 -22.44
CA GLY A 161 -6.38 29.03 -22.97
C GLY A 161 -5.32 29.35 -21.88
N HIS A 162 -5.61 29.07 -20.60
CA HIS A 162 -4.77 29.48 -19.49
C HIS A 162 -3.88 28.33 -19.00
N PHE A 163 -2.64 28.32 -19.44
CA PHE A 163 -1.67 27.25 -19.14
C PHE A 163 -1.44 27.05 -17.64
N THR A 164 -1.17 28.13 -16.88
CA THR A 164 -0.84 28.04 -15.45
C THR A 164 -1.98 27.45 -14.62
N SER A 165 -3.23 27.87 -14.87
CA SER A 165 -4.41 27.33 -14.17
C SER A 165 -4.70 25.89 -14.54
N SER A 166 -4.43 25.49 -15.80
CA SER A 166 -4.58 24.10 -16.26
C SER A 166 -3.50 23.20 -15.68
N LEU A 167 -2.26 23.70 -15.54
CA LEU A 167 -1.19 22.99 -14.83
C LEU A 167 -1.51 22.78 -13.35
N GLU A 168 -2.08 23.79 -12.68
CA GLU A 168 -2.45 23.66 -11.27
C GLU A 168 -3.52 22.59 -11.06
N ARG A 169 -4.54 22.52 -11.93
CA ARG A 169 -5.54 21.44 -11.92
C ARG A 169 -4.92 20.07 -12.19
N LEU A 170 -3.96 20.00 -13.12
CA LEU A 170 -3.21 18.77 -13.40
C LEU A 170 -2.43 18.31 -12.16
N LYS A 171 -1.73 19.24 -11.47
CA LYS A 171 -1.00 18.99 -10.24
C LYS A 171 -1.88 18.40 -9.14
N GLN A 172 -3.04 19.01 -8.92
CA GLN A 172 -4.02 18.54 -7.91
C GLN A 172 -4.56 17.15 -8.26
N LYS A 173 -4.78 16.87 -9.54
CA LYS A 173 -5.31 15.59 -10.00
C LYS A 173 -4.30 14.45 -9.92
N LEU A 174 -3.03 14.71 -10.26
CA LEU A 174 -1.95 13.73 -10.18
C LEU A 174 -1.59 13.42 -8.72
N ALA A 175 -1.62 14.43 -7.85
CA ALA A 175 -1.37 14.32 -6.41
C ALA A 175 -0.10 13.50 -6.07
N ASP A 176 0.98 13.68 -6.83
CA ASP A 176 2.22 12.92 -6.74
C ASP A 176 3.42 13.87 -6.58
N PRO A 177 4.35 13.62 -5.63
CA PRO A 177 5.51 14.50 -5.41
C PRO A 177 6.42 14.69 -6.63
N MET A 178 6.50 13.67 -7.51
CA MET A 178 7.31 13.77 -8.74
C MET A 178 6.59 14.59 -9.81
N ALA A 179 5.26 14.42 -9.93
CA ALA A 179 4.43 15.27 -10.77
C ALA A 179 4.56 16.74 -10.36
N ASP A 180 4.51 17.02 -9.05
CA ASP A 180 4.65 18.38 -8.54
C ASP A 180 5.98 19.01 -9.00
N ARG A 181 7.10 18.29 -8.91
CA ARG A 181 8.41 18.77 -9.39
C ARG A 181 8.40 19.04 -10.89
N ILE A 182 7.87 18.13 -11.70
CA ILE A 182 7.79 18.31 -13.16
C ILE A 182 6.95 19.54 -13.48
N ILE A 183 5.78 19.68 -12.87
CA ILE A 183 4.85 20.77 -13.11
C ILE A 183 5.44 22.12 -12.71
N GLU A 184 6.11 22.20 -11.56
CA GLU A 184 6.81 23.42 -11.15
C GLU A 184 7.96 23.77 -12.11
N THR A 185 8.70 22.77 -12.58
CA THR A 185 9.74 22.97 -13.60
C THR A 185 9.14 23.53 -14.90
N LEU A 186 7.98 22.99 -15.36
CA LEU A 186 7.29 23.48 -16.55
C LEU A 186 6.77 24.93 -16.36
N ARG A 187 6.30 25.26 -15.16
CA ARG A 187 5.86 26.62 -14.82
C ARG A 187 7.01 27.61 -14.88
N MET A 188 8.13 27.29 -14.21
CA MET A 188 9.33 28.13 -14.23
C MET A 188 9.90 28.30 -15.65
N ALA A 189 9.93 27.23 -16.43
CA ALA A 189 10.43 27.28 -17.79
C ALA A 189 9.60 28.19 -18.71
N ARG A 190 8.30 28.30 -18.46
CA ARG A 190 7.44 29.26 -19.18
C ARG A 190 7.73 30.70 -18.81
N GLU A 191 8.09 30.98 -17.54
CA GLU A 191 8.41 32.32 -17.06
C GLU A 191 9.77 32.80 -17.55
N VAL A 192 10.77 31.92 -17.59
CA VAL A 192 12.17 32.27 -17.93
C VAL A 192 12.44 32.19 -19.45
N GLY A 193 11.64 31.48 -20.18
CA GLY A 193 11.85 31.23 -21.62
C GLY A 193 12.30 29.79 -21.91
N GLY A 194 11.83 29.24 -23.03
CA GLY A 194 11.88 27.80 -23.31
C GLY A 194 13.24 27.20 -23.69
N THR A 195 14.30 28.01 -23.88
CA THR A 195 15.62 27.53 -24.37
C THR A 195 16.29 26.57 -23.38
N GLU A 196 16.16 26.80 -22.09
CA GLU A 196 16.77 25.99 -21.03
C GLU A 196 15.88 24.80 -20.58
N LEU A 197 14.66 24.69 -21.10
CA LEU A 197 13.70 23.66 -20.67
C LEU A 197 14.20 22.24 -20.91
N VAL A 198 14.76 21.96 -22.08
CA VAL A 198 15.23 20.63 -22.46
C VAL A 198 16.37 20.15 -21.58
N PRO A 199 17.45 20.95 -21.32
CA PRO A 199 18.47 20.58 -20.36
C PRO A 199 17.91 20.31 -18.95
N VAL A 200 17.00 21.15 -18.46
CA VAL A 200 16.42 21.03 -17.12
C VAL A 200 15.55 19.77 -17.01
N LEU A 201 14.67 19.51 -17.96
CA LEU A 201 13.85 18.28 -17.97
C LEU A 201 14.71 17.02 -18.09
N ARG A 202 15.80 17.08 -18.87
CA ARG A 202 16.72 15.95 -18.99
C ARG A 202 17.46 15.69 -17.67
N SER A 203 17.94 16.73 -17.02
CA SER A 203 18.57 16.63 -15.70
C SER A 203 17.58 16.06 -14.67
N LEU A 204 16.32 16.49 -14.72
CA LEU A 204 15.26 15.97 -13.85
C LEU A 204 14.99 14.48 -14.13
N SER A 205 14.88 14.06 -15.39
CA SER A 205 14.71 12.65 -15.77
C SER A 205 15.87 11.79 -15.25
N VAL A 206 17.11 12.24 -15.42
CA VAL A 206 18.30 11.53 -14.90
C VAL A 206 18.27 11.45 -13.39
N SER A 207 17.92 12.53 -12.70
CA SER A 207 17.78 12.56 -11.23
C SER A 207 16.71 11.59 -10.73
N ILE A 208 15.55 11.54 -11.38
CA ILE A 208 14.47 10.61 -11.02
C ILE A 208 14.90 9.16 -11.24
N ARG A 209 15.61 8.86 -12.34
CA ARG A 209 16.14 7.52 -12.61
C ARG A 209 17.20 7.09 -11.59
N SER A 210 18.11 7.98 -11.25
CA SER A 210 19.15 7.67 -10.26
C SER A 210 18.54 7.44 -8.87
N ASP A 211 17.55 8.26 -8.47
CA ASP A 211 16.78 8.06 -7.23
C ASP A 211 16.07 6.69 -7.23
N ALA A 212 15.44 6.32 -8.34
CA ALA A 212 14.74 5.04 -8.47
C ALA A 212 15.73 3.85 -8.40
N ALA A 213 16.88 3.93 -9.08
CA ALA A 213 17.91 2.91 -9.06
C ALA A 213 18.50 2.73 -7.65
N LEU A 214 18.83 3.82 -6.97
CA LEU A 214 19.37 3.81 -5.62
C LEU A 214 18.37 3.15 -4.64
N ARG A 215 17.10 3.51 -4.74
CA ARG A 215 16.03 2.90 -3.91
C ARG A 215 15.87 1.42 -4.21
N GLY A 216 15.95 1.01 -5.49
CA GLY A 216 15.90 -0.38 -5.89
C GLY A 216 17.07 -1.20 -5.31
N GLU A 217 18.29 -0.66 -5.34
CA GLU A 217 19.46 -1.29 -4.75
C GLU A 217 19.33 -1.44 -3.23
N VAL A 218 18.93 -0.37 -2.53
CA VAL A 218 18.70 -0.43 -1.08
C VAL A 218 17.59 -1.41 -0.73
N GLU A 219 16.48 -1.44 -1.48
CA GLU A 219 15.39 -2.40 -1.26
C GLU A 219 15.85 -3.84 -1.51
N SER A 220 16.67 -4.08 -2.52
CA SER A 220 17.25 -5.39 -2.81
C SER A 220 18.11 -5.88 -1.64
N LYS A 221 19.04 -5.03 -1.17
CA LYS A 221 19.87 -5.34 0.01
C LYS A 221 19.04 -5.57 1.28
N GLN A 222 17.99 -4.79 1.46
CA GLN A 222 17.09 -4.92 2.62
C GLN A 222 16.14 -6.11 2.53
N SER A 223 15.83 -6.62 1.33
CA SER A 223 14.90 -7.75 1.17
C SER A 223 15.39 -9.01 1.85
N TRP A 224 16.69 -9.28 1.76
CA TRP A 224 17.36 -10.37 2.47
C TRP A 224 17.23 -10.22 3.99
N THR A 225 17.53 -9.03 4.51
CA THR A 225 17.43 -8.74 5.95
C THR A 225 15.99 -8.89 6.46
N LYS A 226 15.00 -8.42 5.68
CA LYS A 226 13.57 -8.59 5.99
C LYS A 226 13.16 -10.06 5.97
N GLY A 227 13.67 -10.86 5.02
CA GLY A 227 13.45 -12.29 4.95
C GLY A 227 14.03 -13.02 6.15
N ALA A 228 15.28 -12.74 6.53
CA ALA A 228 15.93 -13.29 7.70
C ALA A 228 15.20 -12.91 9.00
N ALA A 229 14.73 -11.65 9.11
CA ALA A 229 13.91 -11.18 10.22
C ALA A 229 12.61 -11.95 10.37
N LEU A 230 11.93 -12.19 9.26
CA LEU A 230 10.68 -12.94 9.25
C LEU A 230 10.93 -14.38 9.70
N LEU A 231 11.98 -15.02 9.20
CA LEU A 231 12.37 -16.37 9.62
C LEU A 231 12.69 -16.41 11.13
N GLY A 232 13.45 -15.44 11.64
CA GLY A 232 13.77 -15.36 13.07
C GLY A 232 12.54 -15.19 13.96
N VAL A 233 11.50 -14.50 13.46
CA VAL A 233 10.23 -14.35 14.19
C VAL A 233 9.36 -15.59 14.06
N VAL A 234 9.30 -16.23 12.88
CA VAL A 234 8.39 -17.37 12.62
C VAL A 234 8.94 -18.69 13.18
N ALA A 235 10.27 -18.89 13.17
CA ALA A 235 10.87 -20.15 13.56
C ALA A 235 10.52 -20.61 15.01
N PRO A 236 10.58 -19.76 16.04
CA PRO A 236 10.18 -20.16 17.40
C PRO A 236 8.71 -20.62 17.47
N TRP A 237 7.83 -19.97 16.69
CA TRP A 237 6.41 -20.32 16.64
C TRP A 237 6.16 -21.65 15.94
N ALA A 238 6.92 -21.93 14.88
CA ALA A 238 6.87 -23.23 14.21
C ALA A 238 7.30 -24.37 15.15
N VAL A 239 8.39 -24.16 15.90
CA VAL A 239 8.84 -25.12 16.90
C VAL A 239 7.79 -25.32 18.00
N LEU A 240 7.18 -24.22 18.47
CA LEU A 240 6.14 -24.28 19.50
C LEU A 240 4.91 -25.05 19.02
N VAL A 241 4.47 -24.84 17.76
CA VAL A 241 3.38 -25.63 17.16
C VAL A 241 3.75 -27.10 17.11
N VAL A 242 4.94 -27.45 16.63
CA VAL A 242 5.39 -28.87 16.57
C VAL A 242 5.45 -29.49 17.97
N MET A 243 5.94 -28.77 18.98
CA MET A 243 5.96 -29.24 20.35
C MET A 243 4.55 -29.44 20.94
N SER A 244 3.61 -28.57 20.59
CA SER A 244 2.22 -28.66 21.05
C SER A 244 1.40 -29.80 20.42
N LEU A 245 1.92 -30.45 19.37
CA LEU A 245 1.32 -31.68 18.81
C LEU A 245 1.48 -32.90 19.73
N ARG A 246 2.43 -32.86 20.67
CA ARG A 246 2.58 -33.91 21.67
C ARG A 246 1.66 -33.60 22.86
N PRO A 247 0.97 -34.63 23.45
CA PRO A 247 0.03 -34.44 24.55
C PRO A 247 0.67 -33.73 25.77
N GLU A 248 1.92 -34.07 26.05
CA GLU A 248 2.69 -33.52 27.16
C GLU A 248 3.00 -32.00 26.93
N GLY A 249 3.37 -31.64 25.69
CA GLY A 249 3.60 -30.26 25.27
C GLY A 249 2.32 -29.43 25.30
N ALA A 250 1.20 -29.99 24.82
CA ALA A 250 -0.10 -29.32 24.85
C ALA A 250 -0.54 -28.96 26.27
N GLN A 251 -0.35 -29.87 27.23
CA GLN A 251 -0.65 -29.64 28.65
C GLN A 251 0.29 -28.58 29.27
N ALA A 252 1.59 -28.62 28.96
CA ALA A 252 2.55 -27.64 29.44
C ALA A 252 2.20 -26.22 28.98
N TYR A 253 1.86 -26.06 27.71
CA TYR A 253 1.48 -24.76 27.15
C TYR A 253 0.07 -24.29 27.51
N ALA A 254 -0.81 -25.17 27.98
CA ALA A 254 -2.11 -24.81 28.53
C ALA A 254 -2.02 -24.36 30.00
N SER A 255 -0.92 -24.61 30.70
CA SER A 255 -0.68 -24.18 32.08
C SER A 255 -0.52 -22.64 32.18
N ALA A 256 -0.70 -22.06 33.37
CA ALA A 256 -0.52 -20.63 33.60
C ALA A 256 0.89 -20.15 33.24
N SER A 257 1.92 -20.94 33.56
CA SER A 257 3.32 -20.66 33.20
C SER A 257 3.54 -20.74 31.67
N GLY A 258 2.94 -21.71 31.00
CA GLY A 258 3.01 -21.86 29.54
C GLY A 258 2.35 -20.68 28.80
N VAL A 259 1.17 -20.25 29.25
CA VAL A 259 0.49 -19.05 28.71
C VAL A 259 1.35 -17.79 28.88
N THR A 260 1.95 -17.62 30.06
CA THR A 260 2.85 -16.49 30.32
C THR A 260 4.05 -16.49 29.38
N LEU A 261 4.67 -17.64 29.17
CA LEU A 261 5.81 -17.81 28.26
C LEU A 261 5.41 -17.43 26.82
N ILE A 262 4.25 -17.90 26.34
CA ILE A 262 3.74 -17.57 25.01
C ILE A 262 3.50 -16.07 24.86
N LEU A 263 2.89 -15.41 25.85
CA LEU A 263 2.62 -13.97 25.80
C LEU A 263 3.92 -13.16 25.80
N VAL A 264 4.87 -13.50 26.68
CA VAL A 264 6.18 -12.82 26.70
C VAL A 264 6.91 -13.03 25.38
N GLY A 265 6.94 -14.25 24.85
CA GLY A 265 7.52 -14.56 23.53
C GLY A 265 6.87 -13.76 22.41
N ALA A 266 5.54 -13.59 22.43
CA ALA A 266 4.81 -12.79 21.45
C ALA A 266 5.19 -11.31 21.52
N VAL A 267 5.26 -10.75 22.72
CA VAL A 267 5.67 -9.34 22.93
C VAL A 267 7.09 -9.12 22.44
N VAL A 268 8.03 -9.98 22.84
CA VAL A 268 9.44 -9.90 22.41
C VAL A 268 9.56 -10.01 20.90
N SER A 269 8.88 -10.97 20.28
CA SER A 269 8.86 -11.14 18.81
C SER A 269 8.30 -9.91 18.09
N LEU A 270 7.22 -9.32 18.62
CA LEU A 270 6.60 -8.12 18.06
C LEU A 270 7.53 -6.90 18.17
N VAL A 271 8.16 -6.71 19.31
CA VAL A 271 9.11 -5.61 19.56
C VAL A 271 10.33 -5.75 18.65
N ALA A 272 10.94 -6.94 18.60
CA ALA A 272 12.08 -7.23 17.74
C ALA A 272 11.75 -6.98 16.27
N TYR A 273 10.61 -7.47 15.80
CA TYR A 273 10.14 -7.23 14.43
C TYR A 273 9.92 -5.75 14.14
N ARG A 274 9.31 -5.00 15.06
CA ARG A 274 9.11 -3.55 14.91
C ARG A 274 10.42 -2.76 14.87
N ILE A 275 11.37 -3.09 15.73
CA ILE A 275 12.69 -2.46 15.71
C ILE A 275 13.37 -2.71 14.37
N MET A 276 13.36 -3.94 13.90
CA MET A 276 13.97 -4.33 12.64
C MET A 276 13.35 -3.61 11.42
N LEU A 277 12.01 -3.50 11.39
CA LEU A 277 11.31 -2.72 10.37
C LEU A 277 11.61 -1.22 10.45
N ARG A 278 11.85 -0.70 11.66
CA ARG A 278 12.14 0.73 11.85
C ARG A 278 13.55 1.09 11.38
N VAL A 279 14.52 0.25 11.68
CA VAL A 279 15.91 0.41 11.22
C VAL A 279 16.02 0.34 9.68
N GLY A 280 15.18 -0.52 9.06
CA GLY A 280 15.16 -0.69 7.61
C GLY A 280 14.28 0.31 6.83
N ARG A 281 13.72 1.36 7.44
CA ARG A 281 12.87 2.32 6.71
C ARG A 281 13.70 3.43 6.08
N LEU A 282 13.56 3.60 4.76
CA LEU A 282 14.00 4.81 4.07
C LEU A 282 12.95 5.92 4.27
N PRO A 283 13.36 7.19 4.45
CA PRO A 283 12.45 8.31 4.50
C PRO A 283 11.70 8.43 3.17
N GLU A 284 10.37 8.56 3.25
CA GLU A 284 9.55 8.82 2.06
C GLU A 284 9.59 10.32 1.72
N PRO A 285 9.69 10.67 0.43
CA PRO A 285 9.64 12.07 0.00
C PRO A 285 8.25 12.65 0.34
N ARG A 286 8.25 13.75 1.06
CA ARG A 286 7.03 14.52 1.37
C ARG A 286 6.66 15.41 0.19
N ARG A 287 5.36 15.67 0.00
CA ARG A 287 4.93 16.75 -0.89
C ARG A 287 5.31 18.08 -0.26
N TRP A 288 6.18 18.84 -0.92
CA TRP A 288 6.64 20.15 -0.47
C TRP A 288 5.80 21.29 -1.07
N PHE A 289 5.09 21.02 -2.17
CA PHE A 289 4.32 21.96 -2.96
C PHE A 289 2.82 21.60 -3.00
N ALA A 290 2.27 21.15 -1.87
CA ALA A 290 0.85 20.80 -1.78
C ALA A 290 -0.03 22.05 -1.60
#